data_014a45d6cb823854aaa6d5bc62edd84c
#
_entry.id   014a45d6cb823854aaa6d5bc62edd84c
#
_cell.length_a   1.000
_cell.length_b   1.000
_cell.length_c   1.000
_cell.angle_alpha   90.00
_cell.angle_beta   90.00
_cell.angle_gamma   90.00
#
_symmetry.space_group_name_H-M   'P 1'
#
loop_
_entity.id
_entity.type
_entity.pdbx_description
1 polymer ?
#
loop_
_entity_poly.entity_id
_entity_poly.type
_entity_poly.pdbx_seq_one_letter_code
_entity_poly.pdbx_strand_id
1 'polypeptide(L)'
;MNGDPGESGHIPGARVVAAYKGGSQDIPSSADRVEQYAAEIRAKYGVEIVPDIATLLTKVDAVLLESGDGRAHLSQARPVIAAHKPLFIDKPLASTLEDAREIARLAAEAHVPWFSSSSLRFGAIGASMKFPDVTGVFTWGPGPFEPHHYLDLSWYAVHPIEVLYTIMGRGCVSVTRTAGEFGDVIVGRWADGRLGTVNAVRPYSDYGVVVIRGREVVESRPKASAAVDYRALVVEMVKFFQTGAPPVPNEETLEMFAFMDAAQKSKEQGGKAVSLR
;
A
#
# COMPACT_ATOMS: atom_id res chain seq x y z
N MET A 1 2.38 -15.55 -11.93
CA MET A 1 3.78 -16.00 -11.82
C MET A 1 3.91 -17.53 -11.86
N ASN A 2 3.36 -18.29 -10.93
CA ASN A 2 3.57 -19.77 -10.88
C ASN A 2 2.48 -20.63 -11.54
N GLY A 3 1.43 -20.05 -12.13
CA GLY A 3 0.42 -20.78 -12.90
C GLY A 3 0.94 -21.29 -14.24
N ASP A 4 0.17 -22.16 -14.91
CA ASP A 4 0.53 -22.64 -16.23
C ASP A 4 0.57 -21.50 -17.26
N PRO A 5 1.56 -21.48 -18.18
CA PRO A 5 1.67 -20.42 -19.19
C PRO A 5 0.43 -20.23 -20.08
N GLY A 6 -0.41 -21.26 -20.19
CA GLY A 6 -1.68 -21.22 -20.96
C GLY A 6 -2.88 -20.67 -20.15
N GLU A 7 -2.76 -20.50 -18.85
CA GLU A 7 -3.84 -19.94 -18.03
C GLU A 7 -3.98 -18.42 -18.24
N SER A 8 -5.22 -17.95 -18.35
CA SER A 8 -5.53 -16.52 -18.56
C SER A 8 -5.01 -15.59 -17.46
N GLY A 9 -4.72 -16.15 -16.29
CA GLY A 9 -4.14 -15.42 -15.13
C GLY A 9 -2.61 -15.43 -15.07
N HIS A 10 -1.92 -16.18 -15.91
CA HIS A 10 -0.46 -16.28 -15.88
C HIS A 10 0.21 -14.93 -16.22
N ILE A 11 1.20 -14.55 -15.41
CA ILE A 11 2.05 -13.38 -15.63
C ILE A 11 3.49 -13.88 -15.74
N PRO A 12 4.08 -13.87 -16.94
CA PRO A 12 5.45 -14.34 -17.16
C PRO A 12 6.49 -13.36 -16.60
N GLY A 13 7.74 -13.84 -16.49
CA GLY A 13 8.90 -13.01 -16.19
C GLY A 13 9.40 -13.07 -14.74
N ALA A 14 8.63 -13.67 -13.83
CA ALA A 14 9.06 -13.99 -12.48
C ALA A 14 8.43 -15.29 -11.99
N ARG A 15 9.04 -15.92 -10.99
CA ARG A 15 8.55 -17.11 -10.32
C ARG A 15 8.81 -17.06 -8.82
N VAL A 16 7.82 -17.40 -8.02
CA VAL A 16 7.99 -17.61 -6.58
C VAL A 16 8.60 -18.99 -6.36
N VAL A 17 9.78 -19.06 -5.78
CA VAL A 17 10.53 -20.32 -5.59
C VAL A 17 10.65 -20.72 -4.13
N ALA A 18 10.68 -19.75 -3.23
CA ALA A 18 10.75 -19.98 -1.77
C ALA A 18 9.86 -18.99 -1.03
N ALA A 19 9.39 -19.39 0.15
CA ALA A 19 8.64 -18.52 1.05
C ALA A 19 9.02 -18.77 2.51
N TYR A 20 9.06 -17.70 3.27
CA TYR A 20 9.17 -17.71 4.73
C TYR A 20 7.83 -17.33 5.35
N LYS A 21 7.41 -18.04 6.39
CA LYS A 21 6.18 -17.76 7.12
C LYS A 21 6.37 -16.55 8.03
N GLY A 22 6.10 -15.36 7.49
CA GLY A 22 6.05 -14.12 8.24
C GLY A 22 4.71 -13.93 8.95
N GLY A 23 4.46 -12.69 9.39
CA GLY A 23 3.20 -12.30 10.03
C GLY A 23 3.33 -12.07 11.53
N SER A 24 2.25 -11.55 12.12
CA SER A 24 2.17 -11.15 13.52
C SER A 24 1.22 -12.09 14.27
N GLN A 25 1.68 -12.67 15.37
CA GLN A 25 0.92 -13.66 16.16
C GLN A 25 -0.22 -13.01 16.95
N ASP A 26 -0.13 -11.72 17.24
CA ASP A 26 -1.12 -10.93 17.97
C ASP A 26 -2.21 -10.32 17.08
N ILE A 27 -2.13 -10.55 15.76
CA ILE A 27 -3.17 -10.16 14.78
C ILE A 27 -3.83 -11.43 14.24
N PRO A 28 -5.09 -11.75 14.62
CA PRO A 28 -5.76 -12.97 14.20
C PRO A 28 -5.80 -13.16 12.67
N SER A 29 -6.09 -12.10 11.93
CA SER A 29 -6.13 -12.15 10.46
C SER A 29 -4.76 -12.47 9.81
N SER A 30 -3.66 -12.32 10.53
CA SER A 30 -2.31 -12.71 10.13
C SER A 30 -2.01 -14.13 10.61
N ALA A 31 -2.13 -14.39 11.92
CA ALA A 31 -1.78 -15.67 12.54
C ALA A 31 -2.58 -16.86 11.97
N ASP A 32 -3.89 -16.69 11.81
CA ASP A 32 -4.80 -17.79 11.41
C ASP A 32 -4.62 -18.23 9.93
N ARG A 33 -4.02 -17.40 9.08
CA ARG A 33 -3.94 -17.66 7.64
C ARG A 33 -2.58 -18.12 7.15
N VAL A 34 -1.51 -17.81 7.88
CA VAL A 34 -0.14 -18.04 7.40
C VAL A 34 0.15 -19.52 7.14
N GLU A 35 -0.33 -20.42 8.00
CA GLU A 35 -0.14 -21.85 7.83
C GLU A 35 -0.89 -22.39 6.60
N GLN A 36 -2.15 -21.97 6.44
CA GLN A 36 -2.96 -22.38 5.30
C GLN A 36 -2.35 -21.91 3.98
N TYR A 37 -1.95 -20.64 3.88
CA TYR A 37 -1.35 -20.10 2.66
C TYR A 37 -0.01 -20.75 2.35
N ALA A 38 0.84 -21.00 3.37
CA ALA A 38 2.09 -21.70 3.16
C ALA A 38 1.89 -23.12 2.65
N ALA A 39 0.91 -23.86 3.20
CA ALA A 39 0.57 -25.19 2.74
C ALA A 39 0.01 -25.17 1.30
N GLU A 40 -0.84 -24.21 0.97
CA GLU A 40 -1.44 -24.07 -0.36
C GLU A 40 -0.40 -23.76 -1.44
N ILE A 41 0.48 -22.76 -1.23
CA ILE A 41 1.50 -22.39 -2.22
C ILE A 41 2.54 -23.50 -2.42
N ARG A 42 2.86 -24.24 -1.34
CA ARG A 42 3.72 -25.43 -1.41
C ARG A 42 3.06 -26.53 -2.24
N ALA A 43 1.81 -26.89 -1.94
CA ALA A 43 1.11 -27.99 -2.59
C ALA A 43 0.81 -27.68 -4.06
N LYS A 44 0.33 -26.45 -4.36
CA LYS A 44 -0.13 -26.09 -5.71
C LYS A 44 1.02 -25.70 -6.64
N TYR A 45 2.05 -25.04 -6.13
CA TYR A 45 3.09 -24.42 -6.97
C TYR A 45 4.50 -24.92 -6.67
N GLY A 46 4.69 -25.87 -5.74
CA GLY A 46 5.99 -26.40 -5.37
C GLY A 46 6.93 -25.39 -4.71
N VAL A 47 6.38 -24.31 -4.10
CA VAL A 47 7.17 -23.31 -3.41
C VAL A 47 7.79 -23.92 -2.15
N GLU A 48 9.11 -23.76 -1.99
CA GLU A 48 9.83 -24.24 -0.81
C GLU A 48 9.51 -23.33 0.40
N ILE A 49 9.04 -23.91 1.49
CA ILE A 49 8.86 -23.18 2.74
C ILE A 49 10.15 -23.29 3.55
N VAL A 50 10.80 -22.15 3.78
CA VAL A 50 12.09 -22.06 4.50
C VAL A 50 11.92 -21.59 5.94
N PRO A 51 12.88 -21.90 6.84
CA PRO A 51 12.74 -21.62 8.28
C PRO A 51 12.93 -20.14 8.63
N ASP A 52 13.67 -19.37 7.84
CA ASP A 52 14.03 -17.99 8.13
C ASP A 52 14.33 -17.17 6.86
N ILE A 53 14.42 -15.86 7.03
CA ILE A 53 14.70 -14.89 5.94
C ILE A 53 16.14 -15.09 5.41
N ALA A 54 17.12 -15.45 6.26
CA ALA A 54 18.49 -15.63 5.80
C ALA A 54 18.58 -16.79 4.80
N THR A 55 17.92 -17.91 5.07
CA THR A 55 17.79 -19.04 4.16
C THR A 55 17.06 -18.65 2.87
N LEU A 56 15.97 -17.87 2.97
CA LEU A 56 15.24 -17.38 1.80
C LEU A 56 16.15 -16.58 0.87
N LEU A 57 16.95 -15.68 1.41
CA LEU A 57 17.81 -14.77 0.65
C LEU A 57 18.91 -15.49 -0.16
N THR A 58 19.28 -16.73 0.21
CA THR A 58 20.21 -17.55 -0.58
C THR A 58 19.60 -18.15 -1.84
N LYS A 59 18.26 -18.11 -1.98
CA LYS A 59 17.50 -18.81 -3.02
C LYS A 59 16.81 -17.91 -4.02
N VAL A 60 16.78 -16.59 -3.77
CA VAL A 60 15.95 -15.65 -4.52
C VAL A 60 16.77 -14.47 -5.05
N ASP A 61 16.32 -13.89 -6.17
CA ASP A 61 16.91 -12.68 -6.75
C ASP A 61 16.21 -11.40 -6.26
N ALA A 62 14.95 -11.50 -5.84
CA ALA A 62 14.12 -10.40 -5.35
C ALA A 62 13.13 -10.92 -4.29
N VAL A 63 12.55 -10.02 -3.51
CA VAL A 63 11.65 -10.37 -2.40
C VAL A 63 10.31 -9.66 -2.53
N LEU A 64 9.22 -10.42 -2.35
CA LEU A 64 7.88 -9.92 -2.06
C LEU A 64 7.68 -10.04 -0.55
N LEU A 65 7.55 -8.91 0.15
CA LEU A 65 7.26 -8.87 1.58
C LEU A 65 5.75 -8.66 1.74
N GLU A 66 5.03 -9.73 2.01
CA GLU A 66 3.56 -9.81 1.98
C GLU A 66 2.96 -9.95 3.39
N SER A 67 3.71 -9.65 4.46
CA SER A 67 3.16 -9.59 5.80
C SER A 67 2.07 -8.51 5.86
N GLY A 68 0.85 -8.86 6.31
CA GLY A 68 -0.26 -7.89 6.36
C GLY A 68 -0.11 -6.80 7.43
N ASP A 69 0.85 -6.96 8.34
CA ASP A 69 1.10 -6.06 9.47
C ASP A 69 2.33 -5.20 9.23
N GLY A 70 2.12 -3.90 9.04
CA GLY A 70 3.19 -2.93 8.82
C GLY A 70 4.23 -2.83 9.94
N ARG A 71 3.94 -3.28 11.17
CA ARG A 71 4.90 -3.32 12.28
C ARG A 71 6.05 -4.29 12.03
N ALA A 72 5.79 -5.36 11.28
CA ALA A 72 6.80 -6.37 10.97
C ALA A 72 7.75 -5.93 9.84
N HIS A 73 7.35 -4.99 9.00
CA HIS A 73 8.02 -4.71 7.73
C HIS A 73 9.44 -4.20 7.90
N LEU A 74 9.71 -3.27 8.82
CA LEU A 74 11.07 -2.75 9.02
C LEU A 74 12.05 -3.87 9.42
N SER A 75 11.65 -4.74 10.36
CA SER A 75 12.49 -5.84 10.82
C SER A 75 12.75 -6.89 9.73
N GLN A 76 11.75 -7.15 8.87
CA GLN A 76 11.85 -8.09 7.76
C GLN A 76 12.59 -7.48 6.55
N ALA A 77 12.44 -6.19 6.29
CA ALA A 77 13.12 -5.50 5.19
C ALA A 77 14.63 -5.33 5.43
N ARG A 78 15.07 -5.12 6.68
CA ARG A 78 16.51 -4.93 7.02
C ARG A 78 17.41 -6.01 6.42
N PRO A 79 17.21 -7.32 6.66
CA PRO A 79 18.07 -8.36 6.09
C PRO A 79 17.96 -8.42 4.54
N VAL A 80 16.81 -8.13 3.95
CA VAL A 80 16.62 -8.11 2.50
C VAL A 80 17.44 -6.97 1.88
N ILE A 81 17.37 -5.78 2.46
CA ILE A 81 18.14 -4.60 2.03
C ILE A 81 19.65 -4.86 2.19
N ALA A 82 20.06 -5.43 3.33
CA ALA A 82 21.47 -5.79 3.58
C ALA A 82 22.00 -6.83 2.58
N ALA A 83 21.13 -7.68 2.04
CA ALA A 83 21.48 -8.64 0.99
C ALA A 83 21.38 -8.05 -0.44
N HIS A 84 21.16 -6.74 -0.58
CA HIS A 84 21.02 -6.03 -1.84
C HIS A 84 19.96 -6.62 -2.79
N LYS A 85 18.84 -7.14 -2.25
CA LYS A 85 17.76 -7.71 -3.07
C LYS A 85 16.68 -6.66 -3.34
N PRO A 86 16.25 -6.47 -4.61
CA PRO A 86 15.07 -5.66 -4.93
C PRO A 86 13.85 -6.09 -4.12
N LEU A 87 13.05 -5.13 -3.64
CA LEU A 87 12.04 -5.41 -2.63
C LEU A 87 10.70 -4.74 -2.96
N PHE A 88 9.64 -5.54 -3.09
CA PHE A 88 8.27 -5.06 -2.96
C PHE A 88 7.81 -5.26 -1.50
N ILE A 89 7.14 -4.26 -0.95
CA ILE A 89 6.54 -4.33 0.39
C ILE A 89 5.04 -4.08 0.26
N ASP A 90 4.22 -5.04 0.68
CA ASP A 90 2.76 -4.86 0.67
C ASP A 90 2.35 -3.68 1.57
N LYS A 91 1.18 -3.15 1.29
CA LYS A 91 0.57 -2.10 2.12
C LYS A 91 0.11 -2.68 3.49
N PRO A 92 0.20 -1.88 4.55
CA PRO A 92 0.89 -0.59 4.64
C PRO A 92 2.41 -0.77 4.70
N LEU A 93 3.17 0.11 4.06
CA LEU A 93 4.65 0.07 4.10
C LEU A 93 5.20 -0.09 5.53
N ALA A 94 4.54 0.54 6.49
CA ALA A 94 4.89 0.48 7.92
C ALA A 94 3.66 0.81 8.78
N SER A 95 3.78 0.75 10.10
CA SER A 95 2.76 1.20 11.06
C SER A 95 3.01 2.63 11.58
N THR A 96 4.19 3.20 11.31
CA THR A 96 4.59 4.55 11.70
C THR A 96 5.28 5.28 10.54
N LEU A 97 5.29 6.61 10.57
CA LEU A 97 6.07 7.41 9.62
C LEU A 97 7.58 7.22 9.83
N GLU A 98 8.02 7.01 11.07
CA GLU A 98 9.42 6.80 11.42
C GLU A 98 9.96 5.52 10.75
N ASP A 99 9.25 4.39 10.89
CA ASP A 99 9.63 3.13 10.27
C ASP A 99 9.61 3.20 8.74
N ALA A 100 8.62 3.90 8.17
CA ALA A 100 8.55 4.12 6.72
C ALA A 100 9.78 4.89 6.21
N ARG A 101 10.19 5.95 6.92
CA ARG A 101 11.40 6.71 6.61
C ARG A 101 12.67 5.90 6.80
N GLU A 102 12.73 5.07 7.83
CA GLU A 102 13.89 4.21 8.09
C GLU A 102 14.07 3.14 7.00
N ILE A 103 12.98 2.52 6.53
CA ILE A 103 13.02 1.60 5.38
C ILE A 103 13.61 2.32 4.16
N ALA A 104 13.09 3.51 3.84
CA ALA A 104 13.56 4.30 2.70
C ALA A 104 15.03 4.72 2.84
N ARG A 105 15.45 5.14 4.04
CA ARG A 105 16.85 5.52 4.32
C ARG A 105 17.80 4.35 4.12
N LEU A 106 17.50 3.19 4.71
CA LEU A 106 18.31 1.98 4.57
C LEU A 106 18.42 1.53 3.11
N ALA A 107 17.30 1.54 2.38
CA ALA A 107 17.29 1.16 0.98
C ALA A 107 18.12 2.13 0.11
N ALA A 108 18.03 3.44 0.39
CA ALA A 108 18.83 4.46 -0.31
C ALA A 108 20.32 4.29 -0.05
N GLU A 109 20.73 4.06 1.20
CA GLU A 109 22.15 3.84 1.56
C GLU A 109 22.72 2.57 0.92
N ALA A 110 21.90 1.51 0.82
CA ALA A 110 22.31 0.25 0.19
C ALA A 110 22.11 0.24 -1.35
N HIS A 111 21.58 1.30 -1.93
CA HIS A 111 21.19 1.37 -3.35
C HIS A 111 20.25 0.24 -3.78
N VAL A 112 19.32 -0.16 -2.90
CA VAL A 112 18.34 -1.19 -3.16
C VAL A 112 17.04 -0.56 -3.66
N PRO A 113 16.59 -0.91 -4.88
CA PRO A 113 15.29 -0.44 -5.37
C PRO A 113 14.16 -1.12 -4.60
N TRP A 114 13.12 -0.34 -4.28
CA TRP A 114 11.92 -0.83 -3.61
C TRP A 114 10.69 -0.04 -4.01
N PHE A 115 9.51 -0.60 -3.82
CA PHE A 115 8.25 0.14 -3.79
C PHE A 115 7.21 -0.56 -2.92
N SER A 116 6.19 0.20 -2.53
CA SER A 116 5.00 -0.29 -1.85
C SER A 116 3.77 0.29 -2.53
N SER A 117 2.71 -0.49 -2.66
CA SER A 117 1.47 0.00 -3.28
C SER A 117 0.27 -0.87 -2.95
N SER A 118 -0.91 -0.24 -2.97
CA SER A 118 -2.20 -0.93 -3.05
C SER A 118 -2.51 -1.34 -4.49
N SER A 119 -3.19 -2.46 -4.68
CA SER A 119 -3.71 -2.88 -5.98
C SER A 119 -4.68 -1.87 -6.60
N LEU A 120 -5.38 -1.06 -5.78
CA LEU A 120 -6.33 -0.05 -6.24
C LEU A 120 -5.70 1.04 -7.09
N ARG A 121 -4.40 1.29 -6.93
CA ARG A 121 -3.63 2.27 -7.73
C ARG A 121 -3.72 1.99 -9.23
N PHE A 122 -3.66 0.73 -9.61
CA PHE A 122 -3.53 0.30 -11.01
C PHE A 122 -4.86 -0.06 -11.66
N GLY A 123 -5.95 -0.01 -10.91
CA GLY A 123 -7.29 -0.42 -11.32
C GLY A 123 -8.23 0.72 -11.73
N ALA A 124 -9.51 0.39 -11.76
CA ALA A 124 -10.59 1.23 -12.27
C ALA A 124 -10.84 2.53 -11.47
N ILE A 125 -10.40 2.61 -10.20
CA ILE A 125 -10.57 3.80 -9.35
C ILE A 125 -9.26 4.56 -9.14
N GLY A 126 -8.13 4.01 -9.57
CA GLY A 126 -6.82 4.67 -9.52
C GLY A 126 -6.40 5.19 -10.89
N ALA A 127 -5.64 4.38 -11.63
CA ALA A 127 -5.05 4.76 -12.91
C ALA A 127 -6.07 5.27 -13.94
N SER A 128 -7.25 4.66 -14.02
CA SER A 128 -8.31 5.06 -14.96
C SER A 128 -8.97 6.41 -14.63
N MET A 129 -8.76 6.93 -13.42
CA MET A 129 -9.32 8.19 -12.95
C MET A 129 -8.29 9.33 -12.89
N LYS A 130 -7.11 9.11 -13.45
CA LYS A 130 -6.03 10.10 -13.52
C LYS A 130 -6.22 11.01 -14.74
N PHE A 131 -6.56 12.27 -14.51
CA PHE A 131 -6.73 13.29 -15.53
C PHE A 131 -5.72 14.44 -15.35
N PRO A 132 -5.34 15.15 -16.41
CA PRO A 132 -4.35 16.24 -16.33
C PRO A 132 -4.88 17.52 -15.65
N ASP A 133 -6.21 17.72 -15.64
CA ASP A 133 -6.91 18.94 -15.23
C ASP A 133 -7.73 18.79 -13.94
N VAL A 134 -7.29 17.88 -13.05
CA VAL A 134 -7.96 17.62 -11.77
C VAL A 134 -7.89 18.83 -10.85
N THR A 135 -9.04 19.27 -10.34
CA THR A 135 -9.17 20.38 -9.39
C THR A 135 -9.56 19.94 -7.98
N GLY A 136 -10.12 18.73 -7.83
CA GLY A 136 -10.45 18.14 -6.55
C GLY A 136 -10.77 16.65 -6.66
N VAL A 137 -10.58 15.91 -5.57
CA VAL A 137 -10.82 14.47 -5.50
C VAL A 137 -11.50 14.11 -4.20
N PHE A 138 -12.49 13.22 -4.27
CA PHE A 138 -13.12 12.58 -3.12
C PHE A 138 -12.97 11.08 -3.28
N THR A 139 -12.36 10.43 -2.30
CA THR A 139 -12.24 8.97 -2.25
C THR A 139 -12.91 8.43 -1.00
N TRP A 140 -13.36 7.19 -1.05
CA TRP A 140 -13.85 6.48 0.12
C TRP A 140 -13.50 5.00 0.04
N GLY A 141 -13.48 4.38 1.21
CA GLY A 141 -13.26 2.96 1.37
C GLY A 141 -13.35 2.54 2.83
N PRO A 142 -13.16 1.25 3.12
CA PRO A 142 -13.16 0.75 4.49
C PRO A 142 -12.10 1.45 5.34
N GLY A 143 -12.46 1.78 6.57
CA GLY A 143 -11.60 2.42 7.55
C GLY A 143 -11.61 1.77 8.94
N PRO A 144 -11.71 0.42 9.06
CA PRO A 144 -11.53 -0.21 10.36
C PRO A 144 -10.13 0.07 10.90
N PHE A 145 -10.03 0.20 12.22
CA PHE A 145 -8.76 0.40 12.91
C PHE A 145 -8.15 -0.95 13.31
N GLU A 146 -6.82 -0.99 13.33
CA GLU A 146 -6.07 -2.03 14.01
C GLU A 146 -5.42 -1.42 15.26
N PRO A 147 -5.82 -1.83 16.48
CA PRO A 147 -5.37 -1.17 17.72
C PRO A 147 -3.85 -1.19 17.93
N HIS A 148 -3.14 -2.13 17.31
CA HIS A 148 -1.69 -2.23 17.42
C HIS A 148 -0.94 -1.26 16.48
N HIS A 149 -1.64 -0.63 15.51
CA HIS A 149 -1.03 0.34 14.61
C HIS A 149 -1.14 1.76 15.18
N TYR A 150 -0.02 2.46 15.29
CA TYR A 150 -0.01 3.87 15.71
C TYR A 150 -0.75 4.76 14.71
N LEU A 151 -0.45 4.60 13.42
CA LEU A 151 -1.22 5.24 12.35
C LEU A 151 -2.47 4.40 12.05
N ASP A 152 -3.58 4.72 12.70
CA ASP A 152 -4.82 3.96 12.60
C ASP A 152 -5.38 3.90 11.15
N LEU A 153 -5.14 4.93 10.33
CA LEU A 153 -5.51 4.96 8.91
C LEU A 153 -4.67 4.01 8.05
N SER A 154 -3.48 3.58 8.52
CA SER A 154 -2.59 2.72 7.73
C SER A 154 -3.15 1.31 7.51
N TRP A 155 -4.04 0.83 8.39
CA TRP A 155 -4.55 -0.53 8.30
C TRP A 155 -5.40 -0.78 7.05
N TYR A 156 -6.45 0.03 6.84
CA TYR A 156 -7.34 -0.10 5.69
C TYR A 156 -7.55 1.20 4.91
N ALA A 157 -7.62 2.35 5.58
CA ALA A 157 -7.80 3.64 4.91
C ALA A 157 -6.61 4.04 4.05
N VAL A 158 -5.48 3.37 4.16
CA VAL A 158 -4.35 3.48 3.22
C VAL A 158 -4.78 3.27 1.77
N HIS A 159 -5.76 2.40 1.50
CA HIS A 159 -6.26 2.15 0.15
C HIS A 159 -6.90 3.38 -0.51
N PRO A 160 -7.95 4.03 0.06
CA PRO A 160 -8.51 5.25 -0.52
C PRO A 160 -7.53 6.43 -0.47
N ILE A 161 -6.58 6.48 0.48
CA ILE A 161 -5.50 7.46 0.49
C ILE A 161 -4.57 7.25 -0.72
N GLU A 162 -4.23 6.02 -1.04
CA GLU A 162 -3.41 5.73 -2.22
C GLU A 162 -4.13 6.08 -3.52
N VAL A 163 -5.43 5.83 -3.63
CA VAL A 163 -6.24 6.30 -4.77
C VAL A 163 -6.19 7.82 -4.88
N LEU A 164 -6.34 8.54 -3.76
CA LEU A 164 -6.22 10.00 -3.73
C LEU A 164 -4.86 10.45 -4.29
N TYR A 165 -3.75 9.89 -3.81
CA TYR A 165 -2.40 10.24 -4.27
C TYR A 165 -2.13 9.83 -5.72
N THR A 166 -2.70 8.71 -6.18
CA THR A 166 -2.62 8.30 -7.59
C THR A 166 -3.14 9.37 -8.52
N ILE A 167 -4.21 10.08 -8.13
CA ILE A 167 -4.90 11.08 -8.96
C ILE A 167 -4.34 12.49 -8.71
N MET A 168 -4.11 12.85 -7.45
CA MET A 168 -3.66 14.19 -7.06
C MET A 168 -2.15 14.37 -7.21
N GLY A 169 -1.38 13.29 -7.10
CA GLY A 169 0.07 13.34 -6.97
C GLY A 169 0.54 13.94 -5.64
N ARG A 170 1.84 14.16 -5.55
CA ARG A 170 2.52 14.79 -4.40
C ARG A 170 2.18 16.29 -4.28
N GLY A 171 2.45 16.83 -3.10
CA GLY A 171 2.35 18.28 -2.84
C GLY A 171 1.30 18.65 -1.80
N CYS A 172 0.83 17.70 -0.99
CA CYS A 172 -0.02 18.01 0.15
C CYS A 172 0.78 18.79 1.21
N VAL A 173 0.23 19.92 1.68
CA VAL A 173 0.92 20.80 2.64
C VAL A 173 0.28 20.78 4.03
N SER A 174 -0.99 20.42 4.14
CA SER A 174 -1.67 20.31 5.43
C SER A 174 -2.86 19.37 5.38
N VAL A 175 -3.20 18.77 6.52
CA VAL A 175 -4.30 17.82 6.68
C VAL A 175 -5.16 18.22 7.86
N THR A 176 -6.49 18.06 7.72
CA THR A 176 -7.46 18.04 8.81
C THR A 176 -8.17 16.71 8.85
N ARG A 177 -8.54 16.24 10.05
CA ARG A 177 -9.32 15.01 10.23
C ARG A 177 -10.43 15.23 11.26
N THR A 178 -11.66 14.99 10.84
CA THR A 178 -12.82 14.87 11.70
C THR A 178 -13.14 13.40 11.89
N ALA A 179 -13.03 12.93 13.14
CA ALA A 179 -13.31 11.54 13.48
C ALA A 179 -14.75 11.39 13.99
N GLY A 180 -15.44 10.36 13.53
CA GLY A 180 -16.78 9.99 13.94
C GLY A 180 -16.91 8.49 14.19
N GLU A 181 -18.02 8.05 14.75
CA GLU A 181 -18.30 6.65 15.05
C GLU A 181 -18.31 5.78 13.77
N PHE A 182 -19.00 6.24 12.73
CA PHE A 182 -19.21 5.48 11.49
C PHE A 182 -18.18 5.79 10.40
N GLY A 183 -17.21 6.63 10.67
CA GLY A 183 -16.16 6.95 9.71
C GLY A 183 -15.44 8.24 10.07
N ASP A 184 -14.35 8.48 9.35
CA ASP A 184 -13.56 9.70 9.46
C ASP A 184 -13.53 10.40 8.11
N VAL A 185 -13.60 11.73 8.14
CA VAL A 185 -13.36 12.58 6.98
C VAL A 185 -12.01 13.25 7.12
N ILE A 186 -11.13 13.00 6.17
CA ILE A 186 -9.79 13.55 6.10
C ILE A 186 -9.71 14.47 4.90
N VAL A 187 -9.27 15.72 5.09
CA VAL A 187 -9.09 16.69 4.02
C VAL A 187 -7.64 17.12 3.94
N GLY A 188 -7.00 16.83 2.82
CA GLY A 188 -5.68 17.34 2.46
C GLY A 188 -5.78 18.60 1.61
N ARG A 189 -4.89 19.58 1.85
CA ARG A 189 -4.72 20.77 1.02
C ARG A 189 -3.37 20.70 0.32
N TRP A 190 -3.40 20.78 -1.00
CA TRP A 190 -2.21 20.83 -1.85
C TRP A 190 -1.66 22.26 -1.98
N ALA A 191 -0.37 22.37 -2.26
CA ALA A 191 0.31 23.66 -2.40
C ALA A 191 -0.25 24.53 -3.54
N ASP A 192 -0.82 23.91 -4.57
CA ASP A 192 -1.48 24.56 -5.70
C ASP A 192 -2.93 24.98 -5.44
N GLY A 193 -3.43 24.77 -4.21
CA GLY A 193 -4.78 25.13 -3.78
C GLY A 193 -5.83 24.04 -3.95
N ARG A 194 -5.51 22.91 -4.60
CA ARG A 194 -6.44 21.78 -4.71
C ARG A 194 -6.74 21.15 -3.35
N LEU A 195 -7.94 20.57 -3.24
CA LEU A 195 -8.36 19.82 -2.07
C LEU A 195 -8.60 18.36 -2.44
N GLY A 196 -8.10 17.47 -1.59
CA GLY A 196 -8.35 16.03 -1.67
C GLY A 196 -9.01 15.53 -0.40
N THR A 197 -10.09 14.76 -0.53
CA THR A 197 -10.87 14.26 0.60
C THR A 197 -10.87 12.75 0.61
N VAL A 198 -10.67 12.16 1.78
CA VAL A 198 -10.83 10.72 2.04
C VAL A 198 -11.93 10.52 3.07
N ASN A 199 -12.87 9.61 2.79
CA ASN A 199 -13.84 9.13 3.77
C ASN A 199 -13.49 7.69 4.13
N ALA A 200 -12.99 7.47 5.35
CA ALA A 200 -12.68 6.16 5.91
C ALA A 200 -13.89 5.60 6.63
N VAL A 201 -14.66 4.72 5.99
CA VAL A 201 -15.99 4.26 6.43
C VAL A 201 -15.88 3.03 7.34
N ARG A 202 -16.64 3.02 8.42
CA ARG A 202 -16.74 1.90 9.38
C ARG A 202 -18.15 1.35 9.50
N PRO A 203 -18.36 0.05 9.72
CA PRO A 203 -17.32 -0.99 9.80
C PRO A 203 -16.73 -1.36 8.44
N TYR A 204 -17.45 -1.14 7.34
CA TYR A 204 -17.03 -1.49 5.98
C TYR A 204 -17.80 -0.70 4.92
N SER A 205 -17.19 -0.51 3.76
CA SER A 205 -17.82 -0.01 2.53
C SER A 205 -17.12 -0.56 1.29
N ASP A 206 -17.76 -0.44 0.12
CA ASP A 206 -17.04 -0.54 -1.15
C ASP A 206 -16.14 0.67 -1.36
N TYR A 207 -15.16 0.52 -2.27
CA TYR A 207 -14.27 1.60 -2.67
C TYR A 207 -14.90 2.46 -3.79
N GLY A 208 -14.58 3.74 -3.79
CA GLY A 208 -14.97 4.60 -4.88
C GLY A 208 -14.20 5.92 -4.90
N VAL A 209 -14.42 6.65 -5.98
CA VAL A 209 -13.78 7.94 -6.23
C VAL A 209 -14.69 8.86 -7.04
N VAL A 210 -14.67 10.14 -6.71
CA VAL A 210 -15.20 11.24 -7.51
C VAL A 210 -14.05 12.19 -7.82
N VAL A 211 -13.88 12.51 -9.09
CA VAL A 211 -12.88 13.45 -9.58
C VAL A 211 -13.59 14.68 -10.15
N ILE A 212 -13.21 15.87 -9.70
CA ILE A 212 -13.64 17.14 -10.22
C ILE A 212 -12.57 17.66 -11.16
N ARG A 213 -12.96 17.96 -12.40
CA ARG A 213 -12.09 18.51 -13.44
C ARG A 213 -12.81 19.63 -14.20
N GLY A 214 -12.37 20.86 -13.95
CA GLY A 214 -13.06 22.02 -14.51
C GLY A 214 -14.54 22.08 -14.12
N ARG A 215 -15.45 21.87 -15.10
CA ARG A 215 -16.91 21.81 -14.89
C ARG A 215 -17.46 20.38 -14.84
N GLU A 216 -16.63 19.39 -15.05
CA GLU A 216 -17.02 17.98 -15.10
C GLU A 216 -16.80 17.31 -13.75
N VAL A 217 -17.70 16.39 -13.42
CA VAL A 217 -17.60 15.48 -12.29
C VAL A 217 -17.61 14.06 -12.84
N VAL A 218 -16.54 13.33 -12.59
CA VAL A 218 -16.37 11.93 -13.03
C VAL A 218 -16.39 11.04 -11.81
N GLU A 219 -17.18 9.98 -11.87
CA GLU A 219 -17.34 9.03 -10.77
C GLU A 219 -16.94 7.62 -11.19
N SER A 220 -16.29 6.87 -10.28
CA SER A 220 -16.09 5.43 -10.42
C SER A 220 -16.39 4.72 -9.10
N ARG A 221 -17.37 3.80 -9.14
CA ARG A 221 -17.80 2.95 -8.02
C ARG A 221 -17.96 1.50 -8.47
N PRO A 222 -16.88 0.81 -8.82
CA PRO A 222 -16.97 -0.60 -9.17
C PRO A 222 -17.40 -1.42 -7.95
N LYS A 223 -18.05 -2.58 -8.17
CA LYS A 223 -18.27 -3.56 -7.10
C LYS A 223 -16.91 -3.95 -6.49
N ALA A 224 -16.87 -4.28 -5.20
CA ALA A 224 -15.63 -4.55 -4.47
C ALA A 224 -14.70 -5.54 -5.20
N SER A 225 -15.25 -6.61 -5.80
CA SER A 225 -14.50 -7.60 -6.59
C SER A 225 -13.88 -7.05 -7.88
N ALA A 226 -14.38 -5.95 -8.42
CA ALA A 226 -13.87 -5.29 -9.62
C ALA A 226 -12.99 -4.07 -9.30
N ALA A 227 -13.05 -3.56 -8.06
CA ALA A 227 -12.17 -2.49 -7.60
C ALA A 227 -10.74 -2.98 -7.37
N VAL A 228 -10.60 -4.22 -6.90
CA VAL A 228 -9.32 -4.83 -6.52
C VAL A 228 -8.79 -5.66 -7.69
N ASP A 229 -7.86 -5.12 -8.44
CA ASP A 229 -7.16 -5.82 -9.53
C ASP A 229 -5.72 -6.14 -9.13
N TYR A 230 -5.53 -7.30 -8.49
CA TYR A 230 -4.20 -7.80 -8.16
C TYR A 230 -3.36 -8.10 -9.39
N ARG A 231 -3.99 -8.44 -10.54
CA ARG A 231 -3.25 -8.74 -11.76
C ARG A 231 -2.42 -7.54 -12.22
N ALA A 232 -3.03 -6.35 -12.23
CA ALA A 232 -2.34 -5.12 -12.63
C ALA A 232 -1.15 -4.82 -11.69
N LEU A 233 -1.32 -4.98 -10.37
CA LEU A 233 -0.24 -4.82 -9.41
C LEU A 233 0.89 -5.84 -9.65
N VAL A 234 0.57 -7.12 -9.86
CA VAL A 234 1.58 -8.18 -10.09
C VAL A 234 2.34 -7.94 -11.40
N VAL A 235 1.70 -7.41 -12.44
CA VAL A 235 2.38 -7.00 -13.67
C VAL A 235 3.43 -5.92 -13.38
N GLU A 236 3.10 -4.92 -12.57
CA GLU A 236 4.05 -3.87 -12.18
C GLU A 236 5.17 -4.39 -11.26
N MET A 237 4.88 -5.34 -10.36
CA MET A 237 5.91 -6.02 -9.56
C MET A 237 6.93 -6.76 -10.46
N VAL A 238 6.45 -7.50 -11.45
CA VAL A 238 7.33 -8.23 -12.37
C VAL A 238 8.18 -7.26 -13.20
N LYS A 239 7.60 -6.19 -13.75
CA LYS A 239 8.34 -5.16 -14.47
C LYS A 239 9.41 -4.51 -13.59
N PHE A 240 9.04 -4.17 -12.35
CA PHE A 240 9.96 -3.59 -11.37
C PHE A 240 11.16 -4.51 -11.11
N PHE A 241 10.94 -5.80 -10.86
CA PHE A 241 12.03 -6.74 -10.63
C PHE A 241 12.93 -6.94 -11.85
N GLN A 242 12.40 -6.77 -13.06
CA GLN A 242 13.18 -6.87 -14.29
C GLN A 242 13.98 -5.61 -14.61
N THR A 243 13.48 -4.44 -14.22
CA THR A 243 14.05 -3.14 -14.63
C THR A 243 14.75 -2.38 -13.50
N GLY A 244 14.44 -2.71 -12.23
CA GLY A 244 14.85 -1.93 -11.06
C GLY A 244 14.12 -0.60 -10.92
N ALA A 245 13.18 -0.25 -11.81
CA ALA A 245 12.45 1.01 -11.81
C ALA A 245 11.12 0.87 -11.06
N PRO A 246 10.95 1.52 -9.88
CA PRO A 246 9.71 1.45 -9.14
C PRO A 246 8.56 2.17 -9.88
N PRO A 247 7.36 1.56 -9.98
CA PRO A 247 6.21 2.18 -10.65
C PRO A 247 5.60 3.34 -9.85
N VAL A 248 5.93 3.42 -8.57
CA VAL A 248 5.52 4.49 -7.65
C VAL A 248 6.78 5.14 -7.09
N PRO A 249 6.96 6.46 -7.22
CA PRO A 249 8.07 7.15 -6.58
C PRO A 249 8.06 6.96 -5.06
N ASN A 250 9.19 6.59 -4.48
CA ASN A 250 9.28 6.32 -3.03
C ASN A 250 8.88 7.55 -2.20
N GLU A 251 9.17 8.76 -2.69
CA GLU A 251 8.79 10.01 -2.07
C GLU A 251 7.26 10.21 -2.02
N GLU A 252 6.51 9.65 -2.98
CA GLU A 252 5.04 9.68 -2.94
C GLU A 252 4.52 8.78 -1.82
N THR A 253 5.06 7.58 -1.71
CA THR A 253 4.73 6.66 -0.61
C THR A 253 5.05 7.28 0.75
N LEU A 254 6.20 7.94 0.89
CA LEU A 254 6.57 8.63 2.13
C LEU A 254 5.66 9.84 2.43
N GLU A 255 5.22 10.58 1.41
CA GLU A 255 4.27 11.68 1.59
C GLU A 255 2.90 11.15 2.03
N MET A 256 2.46 9.99 1.53
CA MET A 256 1.23 9.32 2.01
C MET A 256 1.33 8.98 3.51
N PHE A 257 2.49 8.53 3.98
CA PHE A 257 2.73 8.26 5.40
C PHE A 257 2.75 9.57 6.22
N ALA A 258 3.35 10.63 5.70
CA ALA A 258 3.30 11.95 6.33
C ALA A 258 1.86 12.51 6.38
N PHE A 259 1.04 12.25 5.35
CA PHE A 259 -0.38 12.57 5.34
C PHE A 259 -1.14 11.85 6.45
N MET A 260 -0.92 10.53 6.61
CA MET A 260 -1.56 9.75 7.67
C MET A 260 -1.10 10.18 9.07
N ASP A 261 0.18 10.50 9.24
CA ASP A 261 0.74 11.03 10.50
C ASP A 261 0.14 12.40 10.85
N ALA A 262 0.04 13.31 9.88
CA ALA A 262 -0.62 14.59 10.06
C ALA A 262 -2.13 14.44 10.38
N ALA A 263 -2.80 13.47 9.74
CA ALA A 263 -4.20 13.14 10.03
C ALA A 263 -4.37 12.58 11.45
N GLN A 264 -3.45 11.75 11.92
CA GLN A 264 -3.44 11.22 13.29
C GLN A 264 -3.29 12.37 14.30
N LYS A 265 -2.31 13.25 14.10
CA LYS A 265 -2.10 14.43 14.92
C LYS A 265 -3.28 15.40 14.87
N SER A 266 -3.93 15.58 13.73
CA SER A 266 -5.13 16.39 13.60
C SER A 266 -6.28 15.85 14.46
N LYS A 267 -6.52 14.52 14.41
CA LYS A 267 -7.51 13.85 15.27
C LYS A 267 -7.24 14.12 16.75
N GLU A 268 -6.01 13.93 17.20
CA GLU A 268 -5.57 14.15 18.58
C GLU A 268 -5.73 15.62 19.03
N GLN A 269 -5.65 16.56 18.09
CA GLN A 269 -5.82 18.01 18.31
C GLN A 269 -7.25 18.51 18.07
N GLY A 270 -8.25 17.61 18.02
CA GLY A 270 -9.64 17.96 17.82
C GLY A 270 -9.99 18.51 16.43
N GLY A 271 -9.29 18.03 15.40
CA GLY A 271 -9.55 18.39 13.99
C GLY A 271 -8.78 19.61 13.48
N LYS A 272 -7.80 20.12 14.22
CA LYS A 272 -6.97 21.24 13.76
C LYS A 272 -6.12 20.84 12.55
N ALA A 273 -5.85 21.80 11.67
CA ALA A 273 -4.97 21.60 10.53
C ALA A 273 -3.53 21.34 10.99
N VAL A 274 -2.92 20.28 10.48
CA VAL A 274 -1.53 19.87 10.75
C VAL A 274 -0.74 19.88 9.45
N SER A 275 0.45 20.47 9.48
CA SER A 275 1.37 20.52 8.33
C SER A 275 2.10 19.18 8.14
N LEU A 276 2.33 18.80 6.89
CA LEU A 276 3.19 17.65 6.52
C LEU A 276 4.67 18.08 6.58
N ARG A 277 5.28 18.15 7.73
CA ARG A 277 6.71 18.50 7.87
C ARG A 277 7.48 17.39 8.57
#